data_d1a2690e3b0c554c13fccfb30b943a0a
#
_entry.id   d1a2690e3b0c554c13fccfb30b943a0a
#
_cell.length_a   1.000
_cell.length_b   1.000
_cell.length_c   1.000
_cell.angle_alpha   90.00
_cell.angle_beta   90.00
_cell.angle_gamma   90.00
#
_symmetry.space_group_name_H-M   'P 1'
#
loop_
_entity.id
_entity.type
_entity.pdbx_description
1 polymer ?
#
loop_
_entity_poly.entity_id
_entity_poly.type
_entity_poly.pdbx_seq_one_letter_code
_entity_poly.pdbx_strand_id
1 'polypeptide(L)'
;MKRSAFLLLLASPLLVSAAESPSHRGTGLVVELVTATDRMVPGQTFPVGLLIRHDRGYHTYWQNPGLAGVATGLAWSLPPGFKAGPIQWPTPEKVKMASINTHGFEKDTLLITDITVPADCPPGPVTLRVKASWMCCARSCAPGYADLALTIPAGQEEPSASPHADAFRKARQQHPVPARDWQFNARHSQPNTIVLTARPTKPGAPLPKNPQFFSADNLICSHPPQPWQKRDGTYEVALTLSEMPPKDQRSLRGVLTASHGWLGKGSARAITIDIPISP
;
A
#
# COMPACT_ATOMS: atom_id res chain seq x y z
N MET A 1 67.16 24.02 15.86
CA MET A 1 66.27 23.58 14.77
C MET A 1 65.11 22.82 15.36
N LYS A 2 63.93 23.48 15.51
CA LYS A 2 62.70 22.87 16.03
C LYS A 2 61.88 22.41 14.85
N ARG A 3 61.66 21.09 14.73
CA ARG A 3 60.75 20.49 13.72
C ARG A 3 59.34 20.50 14.30
N SER A 4 58.46 21.34 13.78
CA SER A 4 57.00 21.30 14.05
C SER A 4 56.41 20.20 13.21
N ALA A 5 55.89 19.17 13.85
CA ALA A 5 55.09 18.15 13.18
C ALA A 5 53.65 18.69 13.02
N PHE A 6 53.22 18.85 11.76
CA PHE A 6 51.84 19.23 11.42
C PHE A 6 51.00 17.91 11.40
N LEU A 7 50.16 17.76 12.38
CA LEU A 7 49.21 16.63 12.46
C LEU A 7 48.00 16.95 11.56
N LEU A 8 47.95 16.32 10.36
CA LEU A 8 46.77 16.36 9.50
C LEU A 8 45.69 15.51 10.14
N LEU A 9 44.67 16.12 10.70
CA LEU A 9 43.41 15.45 11.06
C LEU A 9 42.66 15.15 9.78
N LEU A 10 42.70 13.89 9.34
CA LEU A 10 41.78 13.34 8.33
C LEU A 10 40.39 13.24 8.94
N ALA A 11 39.54 14.22 8.66
CA ALA A 11 38.12 14.12 8.90
C ALA A 11 37.54 13.03 7.96
N SER A 12 37.31 11.84 8.47
CA SER A 12 36.53 10.82 7.75
C SER A 12 35.13 11.36 7.52
N PRO A 13 34.60 11.42 6.28
CA PRO A 13 33.22 11.76 6.05
C PRO A 13 32.37 10.66 6.71
N LEU A 14 31.52 11.05 7.65
CA LEU A 14 30.42 10.20 8.11
C LEU A 14 29.57 9.89 6.88
N LEU A 15 29.67 8.66 6.38
CA LEU A 15 28.74 8.11 5.40
C LEU A 15 27.35 8.05 6.06
N VAL A 16 26.60 9.13 5.91
CA VAL A 16 25.17 9.11 6.21
C VAL A 16 24.56 8.09 5.23
N SER A 17 24.02 7.00 5.75
CA SER A 17 23.29 6.04 4.93
C SER A 17 22.12 6.77 4.25
N ALA A 18 22.24 6.98 2.95
CA ALA A 18 21.27 7.75 2.15
C ALA A 18 19.95 7.00 1.90
N ALA A 19 19.78 5.82 2.49
CA ALA A 19 18.68 4.90 2.14
C ALA A 19 17.45 5.01 3.05
N GLU A 20 17.54 5.77 4.15
CA GLU A 20 16.46 5.90 5.13
C GLU A 20 16.44 7.28 5.79
N SER A 21 15.27 7.72 6.24
CA SER A 21 15.12 8.89 7.11
C SER A 21 15.33 8.53 8.58
N PRO A 22 15.52 9.50 9.47
CA PRO A 22 15.32 9.26 10.89
C PRO A 22 13.93 8.66 11.14
N SER A 23 13.85 7.67 12.03
CA SER A 23 12.59 7.06 12.43
C SER A 23 11.80 7.99 13.36
N HIS A 24 10.46 7.96 13.24
CA HIS A 24 9.55 8.68 14.12
C HIS A 24 8.70 7.68 14.91
N ARG A 25 8.71 7.82 16.25
CA ARG A 25 7.91 7.01 17.16
C ARG A 25 6.57 7.67 17.40
N GLY A 26 5.50 7.01 16.98
CA GLY A 26 4.11 7.37 17.31
C GLY A 26 3.49 6.40 18.32
N THR A 27 2.23 6.64 18.67
CA THR A 27 1.48 5.71 19.52
C THR A 27 1.27 4.39 18.77
N GLY A 28 1.83 3.30 19.30
CA GLY A 28 1.66 1.95 18.79
C GLY A 28 2.41 1.62 17.49
N LEU A 29 3.31 2.50 17.01
CA LEU A 29 4.08 2.25 15.80
C LEU A 29 5.35 3.10 15.71
N VAL A 30 6.23 2.70 14.78
CA VAL A 30 7.35 3.51 14.29
C VAL A 30 7.20 3.67 12.79
N VAL A 31 7.46 4.87 12.28
CA VAL A 31 7.47 5.15 10.84
C VAL A 31 8.81 5.74 10.40
N GLU A 32 9.22 5.43 9.18
CA GLU A 32 10.39 6.01 8.52
C GLU A 32 10.23 5.96 7.00
N LEU A 33 10.90 6.87 6.29
CA LEU A 33 11.06 6.76 4.84
C LEU A 33 12.25 5.89 4.50
N VAL A 34 12.06 5.00 3.55
CA VAL A 34 13.09 4.08 3.05
C VAL A 34 13.08 4.05 1.53
N THR A 35 14.18 3.60 0.92
CA THR A 35 14.31 3.44 -0.52
C THR A 35 14.84 2.07 -0.89
N ALA A 36 14.54 1.59 -2.10
CA ALA A 36 15.04 0.32 -2.60
C ALA A 36 16.49 0.40 -3.09
N THR A 37 16.96 1.60 -3.46
CA THR A 37 18.31 1.82 -4.01
C THR A 37 18.99 3.00 -3.31
N ASP A 38 20.29 3.08 -3.42
CA ASP A 38 21.14 4.09 -2.77
C ASP A 38 21.15 5.46 -3.48
N ARG A 39 20.62 5.55 -4.70
CA ARG A 39 20.55 6.79 -5.49
C ARG A 39 19.37 6.79 -6.44
N MET A 40 19.02 7.96 -6.95
CA MET A 40 18.02 8.15 -8.00
C MET A 40 18.69 8.57 -9.32
N VAL A 41 18.11 8.11 -10.43
CA VAL A 41 18.60 8.41 -11.79
C VAL A 41 17.68 9.44 -12.45
N PRO A 42 18.22 10.58 -12.97
CA PRO A 42 17.42 11.56 -13.69
C PRO A 42 16.63 10.93 -14.85
N GLY A 43 15.37 11.35 -15.01
CA GLY A 43 14.45 10.83 -16.00
C GLY A 43 13.78 9.50 -15.67
N GLN A 44 14.12 8.87 -14.55
CA GLN A 44 13.53 7.60 -14.13
C GLN A 44 12.55 7.75 -12.96
N THR A 45 11.84 6.67 -12.68
CA THR A 45 10.98 6.55 -11.51
C THR A 45 11.77 5.94 -10.35
N PHE A 46 11.66 6.57 -9.18
CA PHE A 46 12.35 6.21 -7.96
C PHE A 46 11.36 5.83 -6.85
N PRO A 47 11.30 4.57 -6.39
CA PRO A 47 10.36 4.16 -5.37
C PRO A 47 10.81 4.57 -3.97
N VAL A 48 9.94 5.29 -3.26
CA VAL A 48 10.10 5.63 -1.85
C VAL A 48 9.01 4.93 -1.05
N GLY A 49 9.34 4.34 0.08
CA GLY A 49 8.39 3.65 0.94
C GLY A 49 8.25 4.34 2.30
N LEU A 50 7.02 4.49 2.79
CA LEU A 50 6.77 4.68 4.20
C LEU A 50 6.73 3.31 4.86
N LEU A 51 7.78 2.97 5.61
CA LEU A 51 7.83 1.74 6.40
C LEU A 51 7.16 1.99 7.74
N ILE A 52 6.12 1.23 8.03
CA ILE A 52 5.34 1.29 9.27
C ILE A 52 5.60 -0.01 10.02
N ARG A 53 6.19 0.08 11.21
CA ARG A 53 6.35 -1.07 12.13
C ARG A 53 5.36 -0.93 13.27
N HIS A 54 4.42 -1.85 13.35
CA HIS A 54 3.39 -1.83 14.40
C HIS A 54 3.89 -2.50 15.69
N ASP A 55 3.53 -1.92 16.81
CA ASP A 55 3.62 -2.62 18.10
C ASP A 55 2.56 -3.74 18.14
N ARG A 56 2.79 -4.76 18.95
CA ARG A 56 1.87 -5.89 19.06
C ARG A 56 0.44 -5.45 19.43
N GLY A 57 -0.54 -5.85 18.63
CA GLY A 57 -1.96 -5.56 18.84
C GLY A 57 -2.40 -4.19 18.32
N TYR A 58 -1.50 -3.44 17.68
CA TYR A 58 -1.85 -2.21 16.98
C TYR A 58 -2.02 -2.45 15.49
N HIS A 59 -2.80 -1.58 14.84
CA HIS A 59 -3.03 -1.62 13.39
C HIS A 59 -3.21 -0.22 12.82
N THR A 60 -2.90 -0.08 11.54
CA THR A 60 -3.26 1.06 10.71
C THR A 60 -4.24 0.64 9.62
N TYR A 61 -4.73 1.58 8.83
CA TYR A 61 -5.83 1.37 7.92
C TYR A 61 -5.42 1.39 6.46
N TRP A 62 -6.14 0.60 5.66
CA TRP A 62 -6.03 0.60 4.21
C TRP A 62 -6.66 1.86 3.60
N GLN A 63 -6.52 2.06 2.26
CA GLN A 63 -7.08 3.22 1.53
C GLN A 63 -8.57 3.44 1.78
N ASN A 64 -9.35 2.37 1.95
CA ASN A 64 -10.72 2.41 2.44
C ASN A 64 -10.80 1.59 3.74
N PRO A 65 -10.84 2.24 4.89
CA PRO A 65 -10.96 1.57 6.19
C PRO A 65 -12.27 0.79 6.39
N GLY A 66 -13.30 1.10 5.62
CA GLY A 66 -14.66 0.64 5.85
C GLY A 66 -15.41 1.54 6.83
N LEU A 67 -16.13 0.94 7.79
CA LEU A 67 -17.02 1.67 8.71
C LEU A 67 -16.31 2.59 9.70
N ALA A 68 -15.02 2.37 9.97
CA ALA A 68 -14.27 3.15 10.95
C ALA A 68 -12.77 3.17 10.63
N GLY A 69 -12.09 4.23 11.09
CA GLY A 69 -10.67 4.44 10.87
C GLY A 69 -10.39 5.54 9.84
N VAL A 70 -9.11 5.86 9.65
CA VAL A 70 -8.63 6.84 8.69
C VAL A 70 -7.43 6.24 7.97
N ALA A 71 -7.43 6.27 6.65
CA ALA A 71 -6.31 5.81 5.83
C ALA A 71 -5.04 6.61 6.11
N THR A 72 -3.88 5.97 5.94
CA THR A 72 -2.59 6.67 5.95
C THR A 72 -2.51 7.62 4.76
N GLY A 73 -2.10 8.85 5.00
CA GLY A 73 -1.91 9.89 3.99
C GLY A 73 -0.46 10.32 3.88
N LEU A 74 -0.02 10.68 2.65
CA LEU A 74 1.30 11.20 2.35
C LEU A 74 1.16 12.51 1.56
N ALA A 75 1.40 13.65 2.21
CA ALA A 75 1.41 14.94 1.56
C ALA A 75 2.87 15.32 1.24
N TRP A 76 3.27 15.12 -0.03
CA TRP A 76 4.63 15.35 -0.50
C TRP A 76 4.93 16.83 -0.74
N SER A 77 6.11 17.26 -0.29
CA SER A 77 6.74 18.53 -0.63
C SER A 77 8.05 18.22 -1.34
N LEU A 78 7.99 18.19 -2.66
CA LEU A 78 9.10 17.77 -3.52
C LEU A 78 9.80 18.97 -4.15
N PRO A 79 11.10 18.85 -4.53
CA PRO A 79 11.77 19.85 -5.31
C PRO A 79 11.09 20.10 -6.66
N PRO A 80 11.34 21.24 -7.33
CA PRO A 80 10.78 21.53 -8.66
C PRO A 80 11.03 20.41 -9.67
N GLY A 81 10.03 20.11 -10.49
CA GLY A 81 10.08 19.07 -11.52
C GLY A 81 9.82 17.63 -11.03
N PHE A 82 10.00 17.35 -9.73
CA PHE A 82 9.66 16.04 -9.17
C PHE A 82 8.14 15.85 -9.01
N LYS A 83 7.65 14.63 -9.19
CA LYS A 83 6.23 14.30 -9.04
C LYS A 83 6.07 13.02 -8.25
N ALA A 84 5.17 13.04 -7.26
CA ALA A 84 4.76 11.84 -6.52
C ALA A 84 3.56 11.18 -7.20
N GLY A 85 3.64 9.88 -7.41
CA GLY A 85 2.49 9.04 -7.76
C GLY A 85 1.58 8.77 -6.55
N PRO A 86 0.50 8.02 -6.73
CA PRO A 86 -0.35 7.57 -5.64
C PRO A 86 0.37 6.54 -4.76
N ILE A 87 -0.13 6.37 -3.53
CA ILE A 87 0.30 5.26 -2.66
C ILE A 87 -0.11 3.94 -3.33
N GLN A 88 0.87 3.04 -3.48
CA GLN A 88 0.63 1.65 -3.90
C GLN A 88 0.29 0.83 -2.64
N TRP A 89 -0.97 0.45 -2.54
CA TRP A 89 -1.49 -0.21 -1.35
C TRP A 89 -1.26 -1.72 -1.40
N PRO A 90 -0.67 -2.33 -0.36
CA PRO A 90 -0.68 -3.78 -0.20
C PRO A 90 -2.11 -4.32 -0.09
N THR A 91 -2.25 -5.63 -0.27
CA THR A 91 -3.52 -6.33 -0.05
C THR A 91 -4.01 -6.09 1.38
N PRO A 92 -5.25 -5.60 1.57
CA PRO A 92 -5.79 -5.36 2.92
C PRO A 92 -6.10 -6.66 3.65
N GLU A 93 -6.11 -6.57 4.97
CA GLU A 93 -6.61 -7.59 5.87
C GLU A 93 -7.84 -7.06 6.62
N LYS A 94 -8.71 -7.97 7.10
CA LYS A 94 -9.74 -7.60 8.07
C LYS A 94 -9.07 -7.39 9.41
N VAL A 95 -9.16 -6.19 9.95
CA VAL A 95 -8.70 -5.84 11.29
C VAL A 95 -9.90 -5.45 12.15
N LYS A 96 -9.79 -5.61 13.47
CA LYS A 96 -10.88 -5.31 14.37
C LYS A 96 -10.62 -4.02 15.14
N MET A 97 -11.55 -3.07 15.01
CA MET A 97 -11.67 -1.97 15.93
C MET A 97 -12.85 -2.27 16.87
N ALA A 98 -12.56 -2.72 18.10
CA ALA A 98 -13.55 -3.28 19.01
C ALA A 98 -14.35 -4.43 18.36
N SER A 99 -15.68 -4.27 18.19
CA SER A 99 -16.54 -5.25 17.52
C SER A 99 -16.70 -5.03 16.01
N ILE A 100 -16.15 -3.95 15.46
CA ILE A 100 -16.34 -3.56 14.06
C ILE A 100 -15.21 -4.16 13.20
N ASN A 101 -15.57 -4.79 12.09
CA ASN A 101 -14.60 -5.20 11.07
C ASN A 101 -14.24 -3.97 10.21
N THR A 102 -12.97 -3.70 10.11
CA THR A 102 -12.37 -2.66 9.29
C THR A 102 -11.30 -3.26 8.37
N HIS A 103 -10.74 -2.46 7.48
CA HIS A 103 -9.69 -2.90 6.56
C HIS A 103 -8.38 -2.21 6.91
N GLY A 104 -7.31 -2.98 7.08
CA GLY A 104 -6.03 -2.41 7.50
C GLY A 104 -4.89 -3.40 7.54
N PHE A 105 -3.91 -3.12 8.40
CA PHE A 105 -2.66 -3.86 8.52
C PHE A 105 -2.24 -3.96 9.99
N GLU A 106 -2.01 -5.18 10.47
CA GLU A 106 -1.50 -5.46 11.83
C GLU A 106 0.01 -5.76 11.83
N LYS A 107 0.57 -6.07 10.66
CA LYS A 107 1.99 -6.40 10.48
C LYS A 107 2.73 -5.19 9.93
N ASP A 108 4.06 -5.26 10.00
CA ASP A 108 4.93 -4.29 9.34
C ASP A 108 4.51 -4.12 7.88
N THR A 109 4.31 -2.88 7.49
CA THR A 109 3.73 -2.52 6.20
C THR A 109 4.58 -1.48 5.51
N LEU A 110 4.86 -1.68 4.22
CA LEU A 110 5.56 -0.72 3.38
C LEU A 110 4.59 -0.14 2.36
N LEU A 111 4.25 1.14 2.52
CA LEU A 111 3.44 1.90 1.57
C LEU A 111 4.37 2.56 0.56
N ILE A 112 4.35 2.10 -0.68
CA ILE A 112 5.26 2.56 -1.74
C ILE A 112 4.63 3.71 -2.52
N THR A 113 5.41 4.75 -2.79
CA THR A 113 5.09 5.84 -3.71
C THR A 113 6.21 5.95 -4.73
N ASP A 114 5.88 5.93 -6.00
CA ASP A 114 6.84 6.17 -7.06
C ASP A 114 7.02 7.68 -7.26
N ILE A 115 8.27 8.14 -7.16
CA ILE A 115 8.66 9.53 -7.40
C ILE A 115 9.27 9.62 -8.79
N THR A 116 8.68 10.42 -9.68
CA THR A 116 9.29 10.74 -10.99
C THR A 116 10.39 11.76 -10.78
N VAL A 117 11.60 11.42 -11.20
CA VAL A 117 12.79 12.30 -11.18
C VAL A 117 12.85 13.04 -12.50
N PRO A 118 12.95 14.39 -12.54
CA PRO A 118 13.05 15.12 -13.80
C PRO A 118 14.34 14.77 -14.55
N ALA A 119 14.28 14.78 -15.88
CA ALA A 119 15.43 14.38 -16.72
C ALA A 119 16.61 15.35 -16.61
N ASP A 120 16.35 16.58 -16.27
CA ASP A 120 17.32 17.68 -16.05
C ASP A 120 17.77 17.80 -14.58
N CYS A 121 17.45 16.82 -13.73
CA CYS A 121 17.88 16.81 -12.34
C CYS A 121 19.41 16.82 -12.25
N PRO A 122 20.02 17.87 -11.63
CA PRO A 122 21.47 17.93 -11.52
C PRO A 122 22.01 16.85 -10.58
N PRO A 123 23.25 16.39 -10.77
CA PRO A 123 23.91 15.49 -9.83
C PRO A 123 24.05 16.12 -8.44
N GLY A 124 23.90 15.32 -7.40
CA GLY A 124 24.07 15.75 -6.03
C GLY A 124 22.95 15.32 -5.10
N PRO A 125 22.98 15.76 -3.84
CA PRO A 125 22.00 15.39 -2.84
C PRO A 125 20.65 16.06 -3.09
N VAL A 126 19.57 15.28 -3.10
CA VAL A 126 18.17 15.73 -3.25
C VAL A 126 17.40 15.33 -2.01
N THR A 127 16.73 16.30 -1.38
CA THR A 127 15.90 16.04 -0.19
C THR A 127 14.43 15.96 -0.58
N LEU A 128 13.82 14.80 -0.34
CA LEU A 128 12.39 14.55 -0.46
C LEU A 128 11.76 14.75 0.91
N ARG A 129 10.68 15.53 0.99
CA ARG A 129 9.94 15.79 2.23
C ARG A 129 8.51 15.32 2.11
N VAL A 130 7.97 14.75 3.18
CA VAL A 130 6.57 14.33 3.25
C VAL A 130 6.02 14.59 4.65
N LYS A 131 4.79 15.08 4.71
CA LYS A 131 3.97 15.02 5.91
C LYS A 131 3.15 13.74 5.85
N ALA A 132 3.52 12.76 6.67
CA ALA A 132 2.77 11.53 6.85
C ALA A 132 1.69 11.72 7.91
N SER A 133 0.51 11.14 7.70
CA SER A 133 -0.59 11.13 8.66
C SER A 133 -1.21 9.74 8.71
N TRP A 134 -1.64 9.31 9.89
CA TRP A 134 -2.26 8.00 10.08
C TRP A 134 -3.21 7.98 11.27
N MET A 135 -4.06 6.96 11.33
CA MET A 135 -4.75 6.55 12.53
C MET A 135 -4.17 5.18 12.95
N CYS A 136 -3.70 5.07 14.20
CA CYS A 136 -3.22 3.81 14.77
C CYS A 136 -4.12 3.42 15.93
N CYS A 137 -4.65 2.20 15.88
CA CYS A 137 -5.64 1.73 16.83
C CYS A 137 -5.25 0.39 17.46
N ALA A 138 -5.67 0.22 18.73
CA ALA A 138 -5.70 -1.03 19.46
C ALA A 138 -7.02 -1.08 20.26
N ARG A 139 -6.97 -0.82 21.58
CA ARG A 139 -8.17 -0.59 22.40
C ARG A 139 -8.76 0.80 22.22
N SER A 140 -7.92 1.76 21.88
CA SER A 140 -8.25 3.14 21.54
C SER A 140 -7.54 3.53 20.26
N CYS A 141 -8.02 4.56 19.59
CA CYS A 141 -7.43 5.09 18.37
C CYS A 141 -6.69 6.40 18.66
N ALA A 142 -5.49 6.52 18.11
CA ALA A 142 -4.67 7.71 18.18
C ALA A 142 -4.35 8.20 16.76
N PRO A 143 -4.69 9.45 16.41
CA PRO A 143 -4.14 10.08 15.21
C PRO A 143 -2.66 10.35 15.40
N GLY A 144 -1.89 10.18 14.34
CA GLY A 144 -0.47 10.46 14.33
C GLY A 144 -0.05 11.22 13.08
N TYR A 145 1.01 12.00 13.22
CA TYR A 145 1.60 12.83 12.16
C TYR A 145 3.11 12.83 12.30
N ALA A 146 3.82 12.84 11.17
CA ALA A 146 5.26 13.03 11.17
C ALA A 146 5.69 13.83 9.93
N ASP A 147 6.56 14.81 10.13
CA ASP A 147 7.28 15.46 9.05
C ASP A 147 8.59 14.68 8.85
N LEU A 148 8.67 13.94 7.74
CA LEU A 148 9.79 13.09 7.40
C LEU A 148 10.57 13.70 6.23
N ALA A 149 11.89 13.55 6.26
CA ALA A 149 12.78 14.01 5.20
C ALA A 149 13.83 12.96 4.90
N LEU A 150 14.02 12.67 3.63
CA LEU A 150 14.99 11.71 3.13
C LEU A 150 15.89 12.39 2.11
N THR A 151 17.21 12.36 2.31
CA THR A 151 18.18 12.91 1.35
C THR A 151 18.86 11.78 0.62
N ILE A 152 18.74 11.79 -0.73
CA ILE A 152 19.27 10.75 -1.62
C ILE A 152 20.11 11.43 -2.70
N PRO A 153 21.29 10.91 -3.07
CA PRO A 153 22.04 11.42 -4.21
C PRO A 153 21.33 11.13 -5.52
N ALA A 154 21.29 12.12 -6.41
CA ALA A 154 20.92 11.95 -7.82
C ALA A 154 22.19 11.86 -8.68
N GLY A 155 22.17 11.01 -9.71
CA GLY A 155 23.30 10.86 -10.63
C GLY A 155 23.01 9.87 -11.74
N GLN A 156 23.91 9.81 -12.73
CA GLN A 156 23.81 8.91 -13.90
C GLN A 156 24.39 7.52 -13.64
N GLU A 157 25.05 7.31 -12.49
CA GLU A 157 25.63 6.03 -12.14
C GLU A 157 24.54 5.00 -11.85
N GLU A 158 24.84 3.73 -12.14
CA GLU A 158 23.92 2.62 -11.87
C GLU A 158 23.57 2.53 -10.36
N PRO A 159 22.29 2.49 -9.98
CA PRO A 159 21.91 2.39 -8.59
C PRO A 159 22.27 1.02 -7.98
N SER A 160 22.80 1.02 -6.77
CA SER A 160 23.02 -0.19 -5.98
C SER A 160 21.81 -0.46 -5.05
N ALA A 161 21.62 -1.73 -4.69
CA ALA A 161 20.56 -2.11 -3.75
C ALA A 161 20.82 -1.50 -2.36
N SER A 162 19.79 -0.91 -1.78
CA SER A 162 19.83 -0.43 -0.40
C SER A 162 19.62 -1.58 0.61
N PRO A 163 19.86 -1.37 1.91
CA PRO A 163 19.49 -2.35 2.96
C PRO A 163 17.99 -2.71 2.97
N HIS A 164 17.13 -1.86 2.39
CA HIS A 164 15.68 -2.05 2.34
C HIS A 164 15.17 -2.69 1.03
N ALA A 165 16.05 -2.99 0.06
CA ALA A 165 15.65 -3.56 -1.24
C ALA A 165 14.77 -4.83 -1.10
N ASP A 166 15.08 -5.69 -0.13
CA ASP A 166 14.31 -6.89 0.17
C ASP A 166 12.90 -6.58 0.71
N ALA A 167 12.76 -5.52 1.50
CA ALA A 167 11.46 -5.07 2.00
C ALA A 167 10.55 -4.61 0.85
N PHE A 168 11.09 -3.87 -0.13
CA PHE A 168 10.35 -3.49 -1.34
C PHE A 168 9.94 -4.70 -2.18
N ARG A 169 10.85 -5.66 -2.37
CA ARG A 169 10.53 -6.89 -3.11
C ARG A 169 9.41 -7.67 -2.44
N LYS A 170 9.45 -7.85 -1.11
CA LYS A 170 8.39 -8.52 -0.33
C LYS A 170 7.08 -7.75 -0.37
N ALA A 171 7.12 -6.42 -0.24
CA ALA A 171 5.93 -5.57 -0.31
C ALA A 171 5.22 -5.70 -1.66
N ARG A 172 5.97 -5.64 -2.78
CA ARG A 172 5.41 -5.81 -4.14
C ARG A 172 4.76 -7.18 -4.35
N GLN A 173 5.24 -8.24 -3.70
CA GLN A 173 4.60 -9.56 -3.73
C GLN A 173 3.25 -9.60 -2.98
N GLN A 174 3.02 -8.65 -2.08
CA GLN A 174 1.77 -8.51 -1.34
C GLN A 174 0.76 -7.60 -2.05
N HIS A 175 1.14 -6.93 -3.13
CA HIS A 175 0.21 -6.12 -3.91
C HIS A 175 -0.75 -7.01 -4.69
N PRO A 176 -2.02 -6.60 -4.81
CA PRO A 176 -2.97 -7.31 -5.65
C PRO A 176 -2.58 -7.15 -7.12
N VAL A 177 -2.83 -8.19 -7.92
CA VAL A 177 -2.56 -8.18 -9.36
C VAL A 177 -3.85 -8.07 -10.17
N PRO A 178 -3.82 -7.63 -11.44
CA PRO A 178 -5.01 -7.62 -12.30
C PRO A 178 -5.62 -9.01 -12.45
N ALA A 179 -6.94 -9.09 -12.43
CA ALA A 179 -7.72 -10.31 -12.55
C ALA A 179 -7.79 -10.81 -14.01
N ARG A 180 -6.73 -11.42 -14.53
CA ARG A 180 -6.64 -11.85 -15.94
C ARG A 180 -7.33 -13.16 -16.27
N ASP A 181 -7.44 -14.07 -15.29
CA ASP A 181 -7.95 -15.44 -15.47
C ASP A 181 -9.39 -15.63 -14.98
N TRP A 182 -10.09 -14.53 -14.73
CA TRP A 182 -11.45 -14.51 -14.22
C TRP A 182 -12.29 -13.46 -14.94
N GLN A 183 -13.55 -13.79 -15.21
CA GLN A 183 -14.56 -12.85 -15.66
C GLN A 183 -15.44 -12.47 -14.47
N PHE A 184 -15.65 -11.18 -14.29
CA PHE A 184 -16.49 -10.65 -13.23
C PHE A 184 -17.66 -9.87 -13.82
N ASN A 185 -18.80 -9.95 -13.14
CA ASN A 185 -19.98 -9.15 -13.44
C ASN A 185 -20.57 -8.65 -12.12
N ALA A 186 -21.01 -7.40 -12.08
CA ALA A 186 -21.70 -6.80 -10.95
C ALA A 186 -23.05 -6.25 -11.42
N ARG A 187 -24.11 -6.51 -10.65
CA ARG A 187 -25.46 -5.99 -10.94
C ARG A 187 -26.18 -5.59 -9.66
N HIS A 188 -27.04 -4.61 -9.76
CA HIS A 188 -28.01 -4.35 -8.70
C HIS A 188 -28.99 -5.53 -8.61
N SER A 189 -29.34 -5.94 -7.38
CA SER A 189 -30.27 -7.03 -7.13
C SER A 189 -31.44 -6.60 -6.28
N GLN A 190 -31.17 -5.75 -5.29
CA GLN A 190 -32.15 -5.14 -4.39
C GLN A 190 -31.66 -3.71 -4.10
N PRO A 191 -32.47 -2.83 -3.54
CA PRO A 191 -32.11 -1.43 -3.33
C PRO A 191 -30.74 -1.21 -2.67
N ASN A 192 -30.32 -2.11 -1.76
CA ASN A 192 -29.06 -1.99 -1.00
C ASN A 192 -28.09 -3.15 -1.28
N THR A 193 -28.21 -3.84 -2.41
CA THR A 193 -27.42 -5.04 -2.67
C THR A 193 -26.85 -5.06 -4.08
N ILE A 194 -25.56 -5.29 -4.20
CA ILE A 194 -24.88 -5.61 -5.45
C ILE A 194 -24.53 -7.09 -5.42
N VAL A 195 -24.92 -7.82 -6.45
CA VAL A 195 -24.50 -9.20 -6.67
C VAL A 195 -23.27 -9.20 -7.55
N LEU A 196 -22.16 -9.67 -6.99
CA LEU A 196 -20.91 -9.90 -7.70
C LEU A 196 -20.82 -11.38 -8.10
N THR A 197 -20.63 -11.63 -9.38
CA THR A 197 -20.37 -12.97 -9.92
C THR A 197 -18.93 -13.08 -10.42
N ALA A 198 -18.32 -14.24 -10.23
CA ALA A 198 -16.97 -14.56 -10.66
C ALA A 198 -16.96 -15.90 -11.39
N ARG A 199 -16.46 -15.93 -12.61
CA ARG A 199 -16.34 -17.13 -13.45
C ARG A 199 -14.89 -17.29 -13.92
N PRO A 200 -14.25 -18.47 -13.74
CA PRO A 200 -12.93 -18.69 -14.27
C PRO A 200 -12.98 -18.76 -15.82
N THR A 201 -11.97 -18.18 -16.47
CA THR A 201 -11.85 -18.23 -17.95
C THR A 201 -11.45 -19.61 -18.46
N LYS A 202 -10.78 -20.41 -17.63
CA LYS A 202 -10.36 -21.77 -17.94
C LYS A 202 -11.31 -22.78 -17.29
N PRO A 203 -11.90 -23.74 -18.04
CA PRO A 203 -12.68 -24.81 -17.46
C PRO A 203 -11.86 -25.64 -16.46
N GLY A 204 -12.49 -26.07 -15.36
CA GLY A 204 -11.84 -26.89 -14.35
C GLY A 204 -10.86 -26.15 -13.41
N ALA A 205 -10.76 -24.83 -13.53
CA ALA A 205 -9.96 -24.06 -12.58
C ALA A 205 -10.43 -24.31 -11.13
N PRO A 206 -9.49 -24.48 -10.18
CA PRO A 206 -9.83 -24.71 -8.79
C PRO A 206 -10.53 -23.50 -8.20
N LEU A 207 -11.37 -23.76 -7.21
CA LEU A 207 -12.17 -22.73 -6.55
C LEU A 207 -11.35 -21.92 -5.59
N PRO A 208 -11.53 -20.59 -5.52
CA PRO A 208 -10.94 -19.79 -4.47
C PRO A 208 -11.49 -20.23 -3.12
N LYS A 209 -10.60 -20.40 -2.13
CA LYS A 209 -11.00 -20.70 -0.75
C LYS A 209 -11.12 -19.40 0.06
N ASN A 210 -12.25 -19.27 0.79
CA ASN A 210 -12.53 -18.12 1.64
C ASN A 210 -12.38 -16.78 0.91
N PRO A 211 -13.03 -16.58 -0.25
CA PRO A 211 -12.89 -15.34 -0.97
C PRO A 211 -13.51 -14.18 -0.18
N GLN A 212 -12.87 -13.01 -0.24
CA GLN A 212 -13.34 -11.79 0.40
C GLN A 212 -13.19 -10.63 -0.57
N PHE A 213 -14.16 -9.75 -0.61
CA PHE A 213 -14.12 -8.50 -1.36
C PHE A 213 -13.84 -7.32 -0.42
N PHE A 214 -12.89 -6.49 -0.79
CA PHE A 214 -12.54 -5.24 -0.12
C PHE A 214 -12.81 -4.08 -1.09
N SER A 215 -13.84 -3.29 -0.83
CA SER A 215 -14.16 -2.11 -1.66
C SER A 215 -13.04 -1.09 -1.60
N ALA A 216 -12.61 -0.58 -2.74
CA ALA A 216 -11.55 0.43 -2.82
C ALA A 216 -12.04 1.82 -2.42
N ASP A 217 -13.34 2.02 -2.53
CA ASP A 217 -14.08 3.21 -2.14
C ASP A 217 -15.21 2.84 -1.18
N ASN A 218 -15.82 3.56 -0.47
CA ASN A 218 -16.83 3.18 0.53
C ASN A 218 -18.17 2.72 -0.11
N LEU A 219 -18.16 2.08 -1.29
CA LEU A 219 -19.38 1.59 -1.95
C LEU A 219 -19.99 0.39 -1.20
N ILE A 220 -19.15 -0.57 -0.79
CA ILE A 220 -19.60 -1.80 -0.11
C ILE A 220 -19.30 -1.73 1.38
N CYS A 221 -20.28 -2.07 2.20
CA CYS A 221 -20.13 -2.16 3.65
C CYS A 221 -19.14 -3.28 4.02
N SER A 222 -18.14 -2.96 4.85
CA SER A 222 -17.09 -3.89 5.28
C SER A 222 -17.53 -4.90 6.33
N HIS A 223 -18.60 -4.61 7.07
CA HIS A 223 -18.97 -5.36 8.27
C HIS A 223 -19.73 -6.66 7.99
N PRO A 224 -20.74 -6.71 7.07
CA PRO A 224 -21.49 -7.92 6.83
C PRO A 224 -20.61 -9.08 6.34
N PRO A 225 -20.93 -10.32 6.71
CA PRO A 225 -20.30 -11.50 6.12
C PRO A 225 -20.58 -11.57 4.62
N GLN A 226 -19.66 -12.14 3.89
CA GLN A 226 -19.74 -12.32 2.44
C GLN A 226 -19.79 -13.82 2.11
N PRO A 227 -20.97 -14.47 2.22
CA PRO A 227 -21.14 -15.89 1.94
C PRO A 227 -21.15 -16.13 0.43
N TRP A 228 -20.02 -16.61 -0.11
CA TRP A 228 -19.90 -16.98 -1.51
C TRP A 228 -20.61 -18.31 -1.78
N GLN A 229 -21.42 -18.35 -2.83
CA GLN A 229 -22.14 -19.53 -3.29
C GLN A 229 -21.64 -19.94 -4.68
N LYS A 230 -21.60 -21.24 -4.92
CA LYS A 230 -21.33 -21.80 -6.24
C LYS A 230 -22.64 -22.14 -6.93
N ARG A 231 -22.83 -21.64 -8.16
CA ARG A 231 -23.94 -22.02 -9.04
C ARG A 231 -23.40 -22.22 -10.46
N ASP A 232 -23.58 -23.39 -11.02
CA ASP A 232 -23.28 -23.73 -12.43
C ASP A 232 -21.88 -23.27 -12.90
N GLY A 233 -20.84 -23.52 -12.08
CA GLY A 233 -19.45 -23.12 -12.38
C GLY A 233 -19.15 -21.64 -12.17
N THR A 234 -20.11 -20.85 -11.70
CA THR A 234 -19.98 -19.44 -11.33
C THR A 234 -20.03 -19.30 -9.80
N TYR A 235 -19.28 -18.33 -9.29
CA TYR A 235 -19.32 -17.94 -7.89
C TYR A 235 -20.11 -16.65 -7.76
N GLU A 236 -20.94 -16.58 -6.75
CA GLU A 236 -21.80 -15.43 -6.50
C GLU A 236 -21.74 -15.03 -5.04
N VAL A 237 -21.71 -13.71 -4.79
CA VAL A 237 -21.85 -13.12 -3.47
C VAL A 237 -22.75 -11.89 -3.53
N ALA A 238 -23.63 -11.77 -2.54
CA ALA A 238 -24.40 -10.57 -2.30
C ALA A 238 -23.59 -9.61 -1.41
N LEU A 239 -23.30 -8.44 -1.92
CA LEU A 239 -22.55 -7.38 -1.25
C LEU A 239 -23.52 -6.28 -0.82
N THR A 240 -23.52 -5.96 0.47
CA THR A 240 -24.37 -4.90 1.02
C THR A 240 -23.75 -3.53 0.74
N LEU A 241 -24.54 -2.59 0.21
CA LEU A 241 -24.09 -1.21 0.02
C LEU A 241 -23.79 -0.54 1.37
N SER A 242 -22.84 0.37 1.37
CA SER A 242 -22.58 1.25 2.53
C SER A 242 -23.75 2.20 2.75
N GLU A 243 -23.95 2.64 3.99
CA GLU A 243 -24.91 3.69 4.33
C GLU A 243 -24.47 5.07 3.80
N MET A 244 -23.18 5.24 3.56
CA MET A 244 -22.62 6.46 2.97
C MET A 244 -21.76 6.10 1.75
N PRO A 245 -22.37 5.66 0.64
CA PRO A 245 -21.64 5.29 -0.54
C PRO A 245 -21.07 6.53 -1.25
N PRO A 246 -20.06 6.35 -2.13
CA PRO A 246 -19.55 7.43 -2.94
C PRO A 246 -20.64 7.97 -3.90
N LYS A 247 -20.47 9.21 -4.39
CA LYS A 247 -21.39 9.80 -5.37
C LYS A 247 -21.44 9.01 -6.68
N ASP A 248 -20.30 8.50 -7.14
CA ASP A 248 -20.21 7.65 -8.32
C ASP A 248 -20.31 6.17 -7.92
N GLN A 249 -21.40 5.54 -8.28
CA GLN A 249 -21.70 4.14 -7.99
C GLN A 249 -21.80 3.29 -9.27
N ARG A 250 -21.23 3.78 -10.38
CA ARG A 250 -21.32 3.10 -11.69
C ARG A 250 -20.37 1.92 -11.82
N SER A 251 -19.36 1.80 -10.97
CA SER A 251 -18.40 0.71 -11.01
C SER A 251 -18.12 0.12 -9.63
N LEU A 252 -17.93 -1.20 -9.60
CA LEU A 252 -17.46 -1.93 -8.43
C LEU A 252 -15.96 -2.07 -8.50
N ARG A 253 -15.28 -1.31 -7.62
CA ARG A 253 -13.81 -1.26 -7.54
C ARG A 253 -13.31 -1.85 -6.24
N GLY A 254 -12.30 -2.70 -6.31
CA GLY A 254 -11.75 -3.26 -5.09
C GLY A 254 -10.75 -4.39 -5.30
N VAL A 255 -10.45 -5.03 -4.19
CA VAL A 255 -9.53 -6.16 -4.09
C VAL A 255 -10.32 -7.40 -3.67
N LEU A 256 -10.14 -8.47 -4.41
CA LEU A 256 -10.64 -9.80 -4.07
C LEU A 256 -9.47 -10.64 -3.55
N THR A 257 -9.62 -11.22 -2.37
CA THR A 257 -8.61 -12.11 -1.77
C THR A 257 -9.10 -13.55 -1.72
N ALA A 258 -8.16 -14.51 -1.72
CA ALA A 258 -8.45 -15.92 -1.50
C ALA A 258 -7.29 -16.58 -0.74
N SER A 259 -7.59 -17.39 0.29
CA SER A 259 -6.57 -17.96 1.19
C SER A 259 -5.55 -18.88 0.49
N HIS A 260 -5.94 -19.56 -0.60
CA HIS A 260 -5.07 -20.44 -1.39
C HIS A 260 -4.77 -19.91 -2.80
N GLY A 261 -5.04 -18.63 -3.05
CA GLY A 261 -4.95 -18.02 -4.38
C GLY A 261 -6.18 -18.24 -5.25
N TRP A 262 -6.30 -17.43 -6.31
CA TRP A 262 -7.48 -17.40 -7.18
C TRP A 262 -7.53 -18.52 -8.20
N LEU A 263 -6.39 -19.15 -8.50
CA LEU A 263 -6.28 -20.33 -9.37
C LEU A 263 -5.67 -21.54 -8.63
N GLY A 264 -5.80 -21.57 -7.29
CA GLY A 264 -5.25 -22.62 -6.45
C GLY A 264 -3.90 -22.25 -5.81
N LYS A 265 -3.32 -23.23 -5.11
CA LYS A 265 -2.07 -23.03 -4.34
C LYS A 265 -0.93 -22.52 -5.22
N GLY A 266 -0.28 -21.44 -4.81
CA GLY A 266 0.83 -20.82 -5.53
C GLY A 266 0.44 -19.71 -6.49
N SER A 267 -0.86 -19.53 -6.80
CA SER A 267 -1.34 -18.39 -7.60
C SER A 267 -1.53 -17.13 -6.75
N ALA A 268 -1.77 -16.01 -7.41
CA ALA A 268 -2.02 -14.73 -6.73
C ALA A 268 -3.14 -14.84 -5.69
N ARG A 269 -2.86 -14.42 -4.46
CA ARG A 269 -3.83 -14.43 -3.36
C ARG A 269 -4.78 -13.25 -3.40
N ALA A 270 -4.41 -12.18 -4.10
CA ALA A 270 -5.21 -10.98 -4.23
C ALA A 270 -5.23 -10.51 -5.68
N ILE A 271 -6.40 -10.14 -6.14
CA ILE A 271 -6.62 -9.59 -7.48
C ILE A 271 -7.44 -8.31 -7.40
N THR A 272 -7.20 -7.39 -8.32
CA THR A 272 -7.99 -6.16 -8.45
C THR A 272 -9.09 -6.33 -9.47
N ILE A 273 -10.24 -5.72 -9.18
CA ILE A 273 -11.33 -5.53 -10.14
C ILE A 273 -11.73 -4.06 -10.19
N ASP A 274 -12.10 -3.62 -11.39
CA ASP A 274 -12.79 -2.36 -11.67
C ASP A 274 -13.75 -2.66 -12.82
N ILE A 275 -15.02 -2.88 -12.48
CA ILE A 275 -16.03 -3.38 -13.41
C ILE A 275 -17.31 -2.54 -13.34
N PRO A 276 -18.01 -2.30 -14.44
CA PRO A 276 -19.27 -1.59 -14.41
C PRO A 276 -20.34 -2.38 -13.62
N ILE A 277 -21.24 -1.64 -12.98
CA ILE A 277 -22.41 -2.20 -12.31
C ILE A 277 -23.60 -2.03 -13.25
N SER A 278 -24.21 -3.15 -13.64
CA SER A 278 -25.43 -3.13 -14.43
C SER A 278 -26.67 -2.91 -13.54
N PRO A 279 -27.73 -2.31 -14.11
CA PRO A 279 -29.01 -2.14 -13.43
C PRO A 279 -29.59 -3.43 -12.86
#